data_46ec6a7a32d2fdd371b429ee80b393bb
#
_entry.id   46ec6a7a32d2fdd371b429ee80b393bb
#
_cell.length_a   1.000
_cell.length_b   1.000
_cell.length_c   1.000
_cell.angle_alpha   90.00
_cell.angle_beta   90.00
_cell.angle_gamma   90.00
#
_symmetry.space_group_name_H-M   'P 1'
#
loop_
_entity.id
_entity.type
_entity.pdbx_description
1 polymer ?
#
loop_
_entity_poly.entity_id
_entity_poly.type
_entity_poly.pdbx_seq_one_letter_code
_entity_poly.pdbx_strand_id
1 'polypeptide(L)'
;MEEPHDVYAMEKMGYFKGVYHVLMGVISPLDGIGPAELTIESLKKRVLTSNVQEIVLATNPNMEGESTAVYIAKILKSENIKITRIARGLPVGGDIEYADEVTLMKSLEGRTEMK
;
A
#
# COMPACT_ATOMS: atom_id res chain seq x y z
N MET A 1 3.93 3.24 -3.22
CA MET A 1 2.77 4.02 -3.71
C MET A 1 2.60 3.83 -5.20
N GLU A 2 1.40 4.01 -5.71
CA GLU A 2 1.12 3.74 -7.13
C GLU A 2 1.60 4.85 -8.07
N GLU A 3 1.34 6.09 -7.72
CA GLU A 3 1.56 7.22 -8.62
C GLU A 3 2.29 8.37 -7.94
N PRO A 4 3.00 9.22 -8.71
CA PRO A 4 3.71 10.35 -8.12
C PRO A 4 2.84 11.32 -7.33
N HIS A 5 1.59 11.54 -7.75
CA HIS A 5 0.71 12.46 -7.04
C HIS A 5 0.29 11.93 -5.66
N ASP A 6 0.43 10.63 -5.44
CA ASP A 6 0.17 10.05 -4.10
C ASP A 6 1.25 10.51 -3.12
N VAL A 7 2.49 10.64 -3.59
CA VAL A 7 3.58 11.18 -2.77
C VAL A 7 3.26 12.60 -2.34
N TYR A 8 2.73 13.41 -3.27
CA TYR A 8 2.36 14.77 -2.95
C TYR A 8 1.33 14.82 -1.83
N ALA A 9 0.33 13.94 -1.89
CA ALA A 9 -0.70 13.87 -0.85
C ALA A 9 -0.09 13.52 0.53
N MET A 10 0.83 12.56 0.55
CA MET A 10 1.49 12.15 1.79
C MET A 10 2.37 13.27 2.35
N GLU A 11 3.11 13.95 1.49
CA GLU A 11 3.99 15.04 1.93
C GLU A 11 3.20 16.25 2.43
N LYS A 12 2.05 16.52 1.82
CA LYS A 12 1.17 17.60 2.26
C LYS A 12 0.66 17.38 3.67
N MET A 13 0.44 16.12 4.05
CA MET A 13 0.02 15.77 5.40
C MET A 13 1.10 16.09 6.46
N GLY A 14 2.38 15.96 6.09
CA GLY A 14 3.48 16.33 6.96
C GLY A 14 3.78 15.38 8.10
N TYR A 15 3.18 14.19 8.11
CA TYR A 15 3.32 13.23 9.20
C TYR A 15 4.40 12.18 8.94
N PHE A 16 4.50 11.70 7.70
CA PHE A 16 5.43 10.63 7.35
C PHE A 16 6.85 11.17 7.20
N LYS A 17 7.80 10.52 7.85
CA LYS A 17 9.21 10.95 7.87
C LYS A 17 10.14 10.04 7.06
N GLY A 18 9.60 9.06 6.37
CA GLY A 18 10.39 8.13 5.58
C GLY A 18 10.61 8.62 4.15
N VAL A 19 11.03 7.68 3.31
CA VAL A 19 11.21 7.93 1.87
C VAL A 19 10.17 7.15 1.09
N TYR A 20 10.04 7.46 -0.18
CA TYR A 20 8.98 6.90 -1.03
C TYR A 20 9.56 6.08 -2.15
N HIS A 21 8.78 5.08 -2.57
CA HIS A 21 9.02 4.37 -3.81
C HIS A 21 7.73 4.37 -4.61
N VAL A 22 7.78 4.90 -5.83
CA VAL A 22 6.60 5.02 -6.69
C VAL A 22 6.64 3.89 -7.72
N LEU A 23 5.59 3.08 -7.75
CA LEU A 23 5.51 1.91 -8.63
C LEU A 23 5.22 2.27 -10.09
N MET A 24 4.63 3.43 -10.33
CA MET A 24 4.18 3.89 -11.65
C MET A 24 3.01 3.07 -12.17
N GLY A 25 2.12 2.65 -11.29
CA GLY A 25 0.92 1.91 -11.63
C GLY A 25 0.68 0.75 -10.68
N VAL A 26 -0.18 -0.16 -11.11
CA VAL A 26 -0.52 -1.39 -10.38
C VAL A 26 -0.48 -2.57 -11.35
N ILE A 27 -0.35 -3.78 -10.81
CA ILE A 27 -0.46 -5.00 -11.60
C ILE A 27 -1.91 -5.10 -12.08
N SER A 28 -2.09 -5.18 -13.40
CA SER A 28 -3.42 -5.24 -14.01
C SER A 28 -3.38 -6.18 -15.21
N PRO A 29 -3.74 -7.45 -15.02
CA PRO A 29 -3.73 -8.41 -16.13
C PRO A 29 -4.65 -7.99 -17.29
N LEU A 30 -5.78 -7.35 -16.99
CA LEU A 30 -6.71 -6.89 -18.02
C LEU A 30 -6.10 -5.81 -18.92
N ASP A 31 -5.20 -5.00 -18.38
CA ASP A 31 -4.54 -3.94 -19.13
C ASP A 31 -3.15 -4.37 -19.61
N GLY A 32 -2.78 -5.64 -19.42
CA GLY A 32 -1.49 -6.16 -19.82
C GLY A 32 -0.33 -5.65 -18.98
N ILE A 33 -0.60 -5.17 -17.77
CA ILE A 33 0.44 -4.64 -16.88
C ILE A 33 0.83 -5.69 -15.85
N GLY A 34 2.04 -6.19 -15.98
CA GLY A 34 2.63 -7.11 -15.01
C GLY A 34 3.73 -6.43 -14.21
N PRO A 35 4.42 -7.18 -13.34
CA PRO A 35 5.49 -6.60 -12.52
C PRO A 35 6.61 -5.96 -13.33
N ALA A 36 6.88 -6.46 -14.54
CA ALA A 36 7.95 -5.94 -15.36
C ALA A 36 7.69 -4.53 -15.89
N GLU A 37 6.41 -4.13 -15.99
CA GLU A 37 6.02 -2.80 -16.45
C GLU A 37 6.04 -1.77 -15.33
N LEU A 38 6.31 -2.21 -14.10
CA LEU A 38 6.34 -1.35 -12.92
C LEU A 38 7.76 -1.27 -12.37
N THR A 39 7.97 -0.46 -11.33
CA THR A 39 9.30 -0.30 -10.72
C THR A 39 9.55 -1.29 -9.58
N ILE A 40 8.95 -2.46 -9.62
CA ILE A 40 9.05 -3.45 -8.54
C ILE A 40 10.46 -4.02 -8.41
N GLU A 41 11.15 -4.29 -9.53
CA GLU A 41 12.53 -4.76 -9.48
C GLU A 41 13.46 -3.73 -8.87
N SER A 42 13.24 -2.47 -9.19
CA SER A 42 13.97 -1.35 -8.63
C SER A 42 13.74 -1.25 -7.11
N LEU A 43 12.50 -1.48 -6.65
CA LEU A 43 12.20 -1.53 -5.23
C LEU A 43 12.98 -2.65 -4.53
N LYS A 44 12.98 -3.83 -5.13
CA LYS A 44 13.70 -4.97 -4.57
C LYS A 44 15.19 -4.67 -4.41
N LYS A 45 15.79 -4.04 -5.42
CA LYS A 45 17.20 -3.62 -5.35
C LYS A 45 17.44 -2.60 -4.24
N ARG A 46 16.55 -1.62 -4.07
CA ARG A 46 16.67 -0.63 -3.01
C ARG A 46 16.63 -1.28 -1.63
N VAL A 47 15.75 -2.25 -1.44
CA VAL A 47 15.63 -2.97 -0.18
C VAL A 47 16.88 -3.74 0.13
N LEU A 48 17.49 -4.38 -0.88
CA LEU A 48 18.69 -5.17 -0.69
C LEU A 48 19.94 -4.33 -0.42
N THR A 49 20.00 -3.12 -0.95
CA THR A 49 21.20 -2.27 -0.87
C THR A 49 21.10 -1.16 0.17
N SER A 50 19.90 -0.89 0.68
CA SER A 50 19.69 0.13 1.70
C SER A 50 19.29 -0.54 3.01
N ASN A 51 19.52 0.15 4.12
CA ASN A 51 19.19 -0.40 5.43
C ASN A 51 17.71 -0.11 5.75
N VAL A 52 16.81 -0.74 4.99
CA VAL A 52 15.37 -0.58 5.16
C VAL A 52 14.89 -1.47 6.30
N GLN A 53 14.18 -0.90 7.26
CA GLN A 53 13.65 -1.63 8.40
C GLN A 53 12.17 -1.95 8.25
N GLU A 54 11.44 -1.11 7.57
CA GLU A 54 10.01 -1.31 7.36
C GLU A 54 9.60 -0.82 5.97
N ILE A 55 8.73 -1.58 5.32
CA ILE A 55 8.06 -1.15 4.09
C ILE A 55 6.58 -1.02 4.37
N VAL A 56 6.03 0.16 4.13
CA VAL A 56 4.60 0.41 4.22
C VAL A 56 4.03 0.30 2.81
N LEU A 57 3.16 -0.67 2.59
CA LEU A 57 2.51 -0.86 1.30
C LEU A 57 1.30 0.07 1.23
N ALA A 58 1.42 1.09 0.40
CA ALA A 58 0.45 2.17 0.32
C ALA A 58 -0.20 2.29 -1.06
N THR A 59 -0.49 1.14 -1.67
CA THR A 59 -1.32 1.10 -2.87
C THR A 59 -2.77 1.37 -2.48
N ASN A 60 -3.59 1.77 -3.45
CA ASN A 60 -4.99 2.09 -3.16
C ASN A 60 -5.76 0.87 -2.67
N PRO A 61 -6.78 1.07 -1.83
CA PRO A 61 -7.57 -0.04 -1.27
C PRO A 61 -8.64 -0.53 -2.24
N ASN A 62 -8.23 -0.88 -3.45
CA ASN A 62 -9.09 -1.51 -4.45
C ASN A 62 -8.47 -2.85 -4.84
N MET A 63 -9.17 -3.59 -5.69
CA MET A 63 -8.74 -4.95 -6.05
C MET A 63 -7.31 -4.99 -6.59
N GLU A 64 -7.00 -4.11 -7.53
CA GLU A 64 -5.68 -4.08 -8.15
C GLU A 64 -4.59 -3.64 -7.17
N GLY A 65 -4.89 -2.65 -6.33
CA GLY A 65 -3.96 -2.18 -5.31
C GLY A 65 -3.68 -3.25 -4.27
N GLU A 66 -4.71 -4.00 -3.85
CA GLU A 66 -4.54 -5.10 -2.91
C GLU A 66 -3.71 -6.24 -3.52
N SER A 67 -4.00 -6.62 -4.77
CA SER A 67 -3.24 -7.66 -5.45
C SER A 67 -1.78 -7.28 -5.59
N THR A 68 -1.51 -6.04 -5.94
CA THR A 68 -0.14 -5.54 -6.06
C THR A 68 0.58 -5.57 -4.73
N ALA A 69 -0.09 -5.15 -3.64
CA ALA A 69 0.49 -5.19 -2.30
C ALA A 69 0.82 -6.62 -1.88
N VAL A 70 -0.08 -7.57 -2.14
CA VAL A 70 0.16 -8.99 -1.82
C VAL A 70 1.36 -9.52 -2.60
N TYR A 71 1.48 -9.18 -3.87
CA TYR A 71 2.60 -9.62 -4.69
C TYR A 71 3.93 -9.10 -4.12
N ILE A 72 3.98 -7.81 -3.80
CA ILE A 72 5.20 -7.20 -3.26
C ILE A 72 5.56 -7.82 -1.91
N ALA A 73 4.58 -8.05 -1.05
CA ALA A 73 4.81 -8.70 0.24
C ALA A 73 5.43 -10.08 0.06
N LYS A 74 4.97 -10.83 -0.95
CA LYS A 74 5.50 -12.17 -1.23
C LYS A 74 6.96 -12.14 -1.67
N ILE A 75 7.31 -11.26 -2.59
CA ILE A 75 8.68 -11.23 -3.11
C ILE A 75 9.68 -10.67 -2.12
N LEU A 76 9.23 -9.92 -1.11
CA LEU A 76 10.09 -9.36 -0.08
C LEU A 76 10.06 -10.13 1.23
N LYS A 77 9.31 -11.21 1.31
CA LYS A 77 9.11 -11.97 2.54
C LYS A 77 10.41 -12.48 3.16
N SER A 78 11.40 -12.82 2.34
CA SER A 78 12.67 -13.38 2.82
C SER A 78 13.69 -12.33 3.26
N GLU A 79 13.37 -11.06 3.14
CA GLU A 79 14.33 -9.97 3.37
C GLU A 79 14.45 -9.52 4.82
N ASN A 80 13.77 -10.18 5.74
CA ASN A 80 13.82 -9.88 7.19
C ASN A 80 13.52 -8.42 7.51
N ILE A 81 12.50 -7.88 6.86
CA ILE A 81 12.00 -6.52 7.09
C ILE A 81 10.54 -6.58 7.51
N LYS A 82 10.12 -5.57 8.24
CA LYS A 82 8.71 -5.45 8.61
C LYS A 82 7.92 -4.95 7.41
N ILE A 83 6.87 -5.65 7.06
CA ILE A 83 6.00 -5.26 5.95
C ILE A 83 4.62 -4.94 6.51
N THR A 84 4.16 -3.72 6.27
CA THR A 84 2.86 -3.26 6.77
C THR A 84 2.00 -2.75 5.63
N ARG A 85 0.71 -2.64 5.87
CA ARG A 85 -0.27 -2.16 4.90
C ARG A 85 -1.03 -0.99 5.51
N ILE A 86 -1.26 0.07 4.75
CA ILE A 86 -2.05 1.19 5.27
C ILE A 86 -3.44 0.69 5.69
N ALA A 87 -4.00 1.33 6.70
CA ALA A 87 -5.29 0.95 7.23
C ALA A 87 -6.41 1.19 6.23
N ARG A 88 -7.46 0.37 6.31
CA ARG A 88 -8.63 0.43 5.44
C ARG A 88 -9.88 0.53 6.29
N GLY A 89 -10.95 1.05 5.70
CA GLY A 89 -12.23 1.11 6.38
C GLY A 89 -12.86 2.48 6.30
N LEU A 90 -13.67 2.78 7.31
CA LEU A 90 -14.43 4.03 7.34
C LEU A 90 -13.51 5.25 7.40
N PRO A 91 -13.74 6.24 6.52
CA PRO A 91 -12.97 7.47 6.59
C PRO A 91 -13.37 8.32 7.78
N VAL A 92 -12.44 9.16 8.24
CA VAL A 92 -12.74 10.13 9.29
C VAL A 92 -13.81 11.09 8.76
N GLY A 93 -14.85 11.28 9.55
CA GLY A 93 -16.00 12.12 9.18
C GLY A 93 -17.07 11.39 8.41
N GLY A 94 -16.88 10.10 8.12
CA GLY A 94 -17.90 9.30 7.45
C GLY A 94 -18.90 8.70 8.42
N ASP A 95 -20.05 8.32 7.90
CA ASP A 95 -21.13 7.69 8.67
C ASP A 95 -21.28 6.23 8.28
N ILE A 96 -21.52 5.37 9.27
CA ILE A 96 -21.73 3.95 9.04
C ILE A 96 -22.90 3.73 8.07
N GLU A 97 -23.94 4.51 8.23
CA GLU A 97 -25.16 4.38 7.45
C GLU A 97 -24.93 4.49 5.94
N TYR A 98 -23.97 5.32 5.53
CA TYR A 98 -23.70 5.58 4.12
C TYR A 98 -22.51 4.82 3.56
N ALA A 99 -21.88 4.00 4.36
CA ALA A 99 -20.73 3.21 3.90
C ALA A 99 -21.20 1.98 3.14
N ASP A 100 -20.41 1.56 2.13
CA ASP A 100 -20.72 0.33 1.41
C ASP A 100 -20.34 -0.89 2.24
N GLU A 101 -20.80 -2.08 1.81
CA GLU A 101 -20.59 -3.32 2.54
C GLU A 101 -19.11 -3.68 2.69
N VAL A 102 -18.31 -3.47 1.63
CA VAL A 102 -16.89 -3.79 1.65
C VAL A 102 -16.16 -2.91 2.65
N THR A 103 -16.49 -1.60 2.65
CA THR A 103 -15.88 -0.65 3.60
C THR A 103 -16.22 -1.04 5.04
N LEU A 104 -17.47 -1.41 5.31
CA LEU A 104 -17.88 -1.85 6.64
C LEU A 104 -17.17 -3.14 7.05
N MET A 105 -17.06 -4.09 6.13
CA MET A 105 -16.38 -5.35 6.41
C MET A 105 -14.91 -5.10 6.75
N LYS A 106 -14.23 -4.26 5.98
CA LYS A 106 -12.83 -3.93 6.22
C LYS A 106 -12.64 -3.20 7.55
N SER A 107 -13.60 -2.36 7.94
CA SER A 107 -13.55 -1.68 9.23
C SER A 107 -13.64 -2.67 10.39
N LEU A 108 -14.51 -3.68 10.26
CA LEU A 108 -14.63 -4.70 11.29
C LEU A 108 -13.40 -5.59 11.35
N GLU A 109 -12.86 -5.97 10.19
CA GLU A 109 -11.65 -6.79 10.13
C GLU A 109 -10.46 -6.08 10.75
N GLY A 110 -10.37 -4.77 10.53
CA GLY A 110 -9.25 -3.97 11.01
C GLY A 110 -9.46 -3.35 12.39
N ARG A 111 -10.52 -3.74 13.09
CA ARG A 111 -10.81 -3.18 14.40
C ARG A 111 -9.66 -3.42 15.38
N THR A 112 -9.44 -2.43 16.24
CA THR A 112 -8.36 -2.50 17.22
C THR A 112 -8.94 -2.42 18.62
N GLU A 113 -8.19 -2.99 19.57
CA GLU A 113 -8.62 -2.95 20.97
C GLU A 113 -8.50 -1.53 21.51
N MET A 114 -9.52 -1.09 22.21
CA MET A 114 -9.48 0.21 22.87
C MET A 114 -8.80 0.07 24.23
N LYS A 115 -7.95 1.04 24.53
CA LYS A 115 -7.18 1.03 25.78
C LYS A 115 -7.68 2.08 26.76
#